data_f9d47da8280fc2ca6b6cb2845e710825
#
_entry.id   f9d47da8280fc2ca6b6cb2845e710825
#
_cell.length_a   1.000
_cell.length_b   1.000
_cell.length_c   1.000
_cell.angle_alpha   90.00
_cell.angle_beta   90.00
_cell.angle_gamma   90.00
#
_symmetry.space_group_name_H-M   'P 1'
#
loop_
_entity.id
_entity.type
_entity.pdbx_description
1 polymer ?
#
loop_
_entity_poly.entity_id
_entity_poly.type
_entity_poly.pdbx_seq_one_letter_code
_entity_poly.pdbx_strand_id
1 'polypeptide(L)'
;TYSIYYPTIENATLQPLSALAYAAANAWEVLAKVQDVDSTRIGITGHSYGGKWAMFASCLYEKFACAAWGDPGIVFDETKEGYINYWEPWYLGYYPPPWENTWSKNGHDYAKGIYPKLRKEGYDLHELHTLMAPRPFLVSGGYSDGTDRWIALNHTIAVNRLLGYRNNVAM
;
A
#
# COMPACT_ATOMS: atom_id res chain seq x y z
N THR A 1 -8.15 7.17 16.55
CA THR A 1 -7.53 5.84 16.39
C THR A 1 -6.05 5.97 16.05
N TYR A 2 -5.65 6.96 15.24
CA TYR A 2 -4.25 7.15 14.85
C TYR A 2 -3.35 7.62 15.99
N SER A 3 -3.89 8.31 16.98
CA SER A 3 -3.15 8.70 18.18
C SER A 3 -2.57 7.53 18.97
N ILE A 4 -3.09 6.32 18.77
CA ILE A 4 -2.53 5.10 19.38
C ILE A 4 -1.20 4.74 18.72
N TYR A 5 -1.08 4.94 17.40
CA TYR A 5 0.11 4.59 16.62
C TYR A 5 1.12 5.74 16.57
N TYR A 6 0.63 6.98 16.65
CA TYR A 6 1.43 8.20 16.61
C TYR A 6 1.02 9.13 17.74
N PRO A 7 1.29 8.76 19.01
CA PRO A 7 0.94 9.62 20.14
C PRO A 7 1.71 10.94 20.14
N THR A 8 2.95 10.91 19.67
CA THR A 8 3.79 12.09 19.46
C THR A 8 4.66 11.91 18.21
N ILE A 9 5.29 12.99 17.75
CA ILE A 9 6.18 12.95 16.60
C ILE A 9 7.42 12.05 16.85
N GLU A 10 7.91 12.01 18.07
CA GLU A 10 9.06 11.19 18.47
C GLU A 10 8.72 9.70 18.44
N ASN A 11 7.45 9.37 18.61
CA ASN A 11 6.94 8.00 18.62
C ASN A 11 6.26 7.60 17.29
N ALA A 12 6.46 8.38 16.23
CA ALA A 12 5.92 8.09 14.89
C ALA A 12 6.75 7.00 14.19
N THR A 13 6.87 5.84 14.81
CA THR A 13 7.71 4.72 14.33
C THR A 13 6.88 3.58 13.73
N LEU A 14 5.61 3.47 14.09
CA LEU A 14 4.72 2.43 13.59
C LEU A 14 3.85 2.99 12.46
N GLN A 15 3.89 2.34 11.32
CA GLN A 15 3.04 2.68 10.17
C GLN A 15 1.62 2.15 10.36
N PRO A 16 0.56 2.97 10.28
CA PRO A 16 -0.82 2.48 10.39
C PRO A 16 -1.15 1.39 9.38
N LEU A 17 -0.63 1.49 8.16
CA LEU A 17 -0.83 0.47 7.12
C LEU A 17 -0.15 -0.86 7.46
N SER A 18 0.96 -0.85 8.18
CA SER A 18 1.59 -2.08 8.70
C SER A 18 0.72 -2.74 9.78
N ALA A 19 0.09 -1.96 10.65
CA ALA A 19 -0.84 -2.49 11.64
C ALA A 19 -2.10 -3.08 10.98
N LEU A 20 -2.62 -2.45 9.93
CA LEU A 20 -3.72 -2.98 9.13
C LEU A 20 -3.32 -4.25 8.37
N ALA A 21 -2.09 -4.31 7.86
CA ALA A 21 -1.54 -5.52 7.24
C ALA A 21 -1.46 -6.68 8.25
N TYR A 22 -1.05 -6.41 9.49
CA TYR A 22 -1.07 -7.40 10.55
C TYR A 22 -2.49 -7.90 10.88
N ALA A 23 -3.48 -7.01 10.90
CA ALA A 23 -4.87 -7.42 11.07
C ALA A 23 -5.36 -8.35 9.94
N ALA A 24 -4.98 -8.05 8.69
CA ALA A 24 -5.30 -8.90 7.54
C ALA A 24 -4.57 -10.26 7.61
N ALA A 25 -3.32 -10.29 8.07
CA ALA A 25 -2.58 -11.53 8.31
C ALA A 25 -3.27 -12.41 9.37
N ASN A 26 -3.76 -11.81 10.46
CA ASN A 26 -4.54 -12.56 11.47
C ASN A 26 -5.86 -13.12 10.89
N ALA A 27 -6.54 -12.36 10.01
CA ALA A 27 -7.72 -12.87 9.33
C ALA A 27 -7.38 -14.07 8.43
N TRP A 28 -6.24 -14.01 7.71
CA TRP A 28 -5.74 -15.16 6.94
C TRP A 28 -5.51 -16.38 7.83
N GLU A 29 -4.85 -16.21 8.99
CA GLU A 29 -4.57 -17.31 9.94
C GLU A 29 -5.86 -17.95 10.50
N VAL A 30 -6.93 -17.18 10.65
CA VAL A 30 -8.25 -17.69 11.04
C VAL A 30 -8.87 -18.48 9.89
N LEU A 31 -8.90 -17.91 8.67
CA LEU A 31 -9.47 -18.57 7.50
C LEU A 31 -8.74 -19.87 7.16
N ALA A 32 -7.42 -19.91 7.29
CA ALA A 32 -6.63 -21.11 7.03
C ALA A 32 -6.94 -22.30 7.96
N LYS A 33 -7.65 -22.06 9.06
CA LYS A 33 -8.10 -23.10 10.00
C LYS A 33 -9.53 -23.57 9.73
N VAL A 34 -10.24 -22.95 8.81
CA VAL A 34 -11.60 -23.36 8.43
C VAL A 34 -11.51 -24.60 7.53
N GLN A 35 -12.23 -25.64 7.88
CA GLN A 35 -12.14 -26.97 7.23
C GLN A 35 -12.33 -26.94 5.71
N ASP A 36 -13.23 -26.08 5.21
CA ASP A 36 -13.59 -26.02 3.80
C ASP A 36 -12.79 -24.93 3.02
N VAL A 37 -11.77 -24.35 3.66
CA VAL A 37 -10.91 -23.33 3.03
C VAL A 37 -9.56 -23.94 2.64
N ASP A 38 -9.24 -23.84 1.37
CA ASP A 38 -7.88 -24.13 0.89
C ASP A 38 -6.95 -22.95 1.21
N SER A 39 -6.12 -23.12 2.23
CA SER A 39 -5.20 -22.08 2.70
C SER A 39 -4.17 -21.65 1.64
N THR A 40 -3.88 -22.50 0.66
CA THR A 40 -2.96 -22.17 -0.44
C THR A 40 -3.57 -21.25 -1.48
N ARG A 41 -4.88 -20.97 -1.39
CA ARG A 41 -5.66 -20.19 -2.36
C ARG A 41 -6.37 -18.99 -1.77
N ILE A 42 -5.99 -18.55 -0.59
CA ILE A 42 -6.54 -17.34 0.03
C ILE A 42 -5.89 -16.11 -0.62
N GLY A 43 -6.69 -15.34 -1.34
CA GLY A 43 -6.32 -14.04 -1.89
C GLY A 43 -6.86 -12.87 -1.07
N ILE A 44 -6.47 -11.65 -1.45
CA ILE A 44 -6.97 -10.43 -0.82
C ILE A 44 -7.38 -9.41 -1.88
N THR A 45 -8.47 -8.71 -1.63
CA THR A 45 -8.93 -7.61 -2.48
C THR A 45 -9.43 -6.45 -1.64
N GLY A 46 -9.42 -5.26 -2.23
CA GLY A 46 -9.96 -4.07 -1.63
C GLY A 46 -10.01 -2.92 -2.63
N HIS A 47 -10.81 -1.90 -2.34
CA HIS A 47 -10.96 -0.73 -3.18
C HIS A 47 -10.67 0.56 -2.39
N SER A 48 -10.04 1.56 -3.02
CA SER A 48 -9.72 2.85 -2.43
C SER A 48 -8.85 2.67 -1.16
N TYR A 49 -9.25 3.10 0.01
CA TYR A 49 -8.55 2.82 1.27
C TYR A 49 -8.40 1.32 1.54
N GLY A 50 -9.42 0.52 1.20
CA GLY A 50 -9.33 -0.93 1.26
C GLY A 50 -8.32 -1.48 0.25
N GLY A 51 -8.16 -0.83 -0.90
CA GLY A 51 -7.11 -1.13 -1.88
C GLY A 51 -5.70 -0.91 -1.32
N LYS A 52 -5.47 0.22 -0.62
CA LYS A 52 -4.21 0.47 0.09
C LYS A 52 -3.93 -0.61 1.14
N TRP A 53 -4.95 -0.94 1.92
CA TRP A 53 -4.84 -1.98 2.93
C TRP A 53 -4.50 -3.34 2.29
N ALA A 54 -5.24 -3.74 1.24
CA ALA A 54 -4.98 -4.99 0.53
C ALA A 54 -3.57 -5.03 -0.07
N MET A 55 -3.09 -3.91 -0.63
CA MET A 55 -1.74 -3.78 -1.17
C MET A 55 -0.68 -4.00 -0.09
N PHE A 56 -0.73 -3.26 1.01
CA PHE A 56 0.22 -3.44 2.10
C PHE A 56 0.14 -4.83 2.72
N ALA A 57 -1.07 -5.35 2.95
CA ALA A 57 -1.25 -6.67 3.53
C ALA A 57 -0.64 -7.77 2.66
N SER A 58 -0.93 -7.76 1.36
CA SER A 58 -0.39 -8.78 0.45
C SER A 58 1.12 -8.66 0.22
N CYS A 59 1.65 -7.45 0.20
CA CYS A 59 3.09 -7.25 0.06
C CYS A 59 3.86 -7.67 1.33
N LEU A 60 3.34 -7.38 2.52
CA LEU A 60 4.03 -7.62 3.78
C LEU A 60 3.75 -9.01 4.39
N TYR A 61 2.76 -9.73 3.87
CA TYR A 61 2.41 -11.08 4.33
C TYR A 61 2.35 -12.06 3.17
N GLU A 62 3.38 -12.87 3.05
CA GLU A 62 3.63 -13.72 1.88
C GLU A 62 2.63 -14.86 1.67
N LYS A 63 1.80 -15.18 2.66
CA LYS A 63 0.82 -16.28 2.57
C LYS A 63 -0.41 -15.97 1.72
N PHE A 64 -0.70 -14.70 1.42
CA PHE A 64 -1.73 -14.39 0.42
C PHE A 64 -1.30 -14.89 -0.95
N ALA A 65 -2.08 -15.80 -1.53
CA ALA A 65 -1.76 -16.43 -2.81
C ALA A 65 -1.81 -15.44 -4.00
N CYS A 66 -2.68 -14.45 -3.93
CA CYS A 66 -2.84 -13.40 -4.94
C CYS A 66 -3.47 -12.14 -4.34
N ALA A 67 -3.48 -11.06 -5.11
CA ALA A 67 -4.15 -9.83 -4.71
C ALA A 67 -4.84 -9.12 -5.88
N ALA A 68 -5.90 -8.36 -5.56
CA ALA A 68 -6.49 -7.39 -6.47
C ALA A 68 -6.65 -6.05 -5.73
N TRP A 69 -5.94 -5.02 -6.21
CA TRP A 69 -5.92 -3.69 -5.60
C TRP A 69 -6.74 -2.74 -6.46
N GLY A 70 -7.90 -2.35 -5.98
CA GLY A 70 -8.77 -1.38 -6.67
C GLY A 70 -8.40 0.04 -6.26
N ASP A 71 -7.87 0.82 -7.20
CA ASP A 71 -7.54 2.25 -7.05
C ASP A 71 -6.80 2.61 -5.74
N PRO A 72 -5.72 1.89 -5.36
CA PRO A 72 -5.06 2.09 -4.09
C PRO A 72 -4.15 3.32 -4.05
N GLY A 73 -3.79 3.90 -5.20
CA GLY A 73 -2.69 4.84 -5.33
C GLY A 73 -1.34 4.12 -5.30
N ILE A 74 -0.90 3.59 -6.44
CA ILE A 74 0.32 2.75 -6.53
C ILE A 74 1.61 3.54 -6.59
N VAL A 75 1.55 4.86 -6.57
CA VAL A 75 2.71 5.77 -6.55
C VAL A 75 2.48 6.94 -5.62
N PHE A 76 3.56 7.55 -5.13
CA PHE A 76 3.54 8.83 -4.45
C PHE A 76 3.56 9.95 -5.50
N ASP A 77 2.40 10.41 -5.90
CA ASP A 77 2.26 11.45 -6.94
C ASP A 77 1.94 12.81 -6.33
N GLU A 78 2.92 13.69 -6.29
CA GLU A 78 2.80 15.05 -5.79
C GLU A 78 2.45 16.07 -6.89
N THR A 79 2.23 15.62 -8.12
CA THR A 79 1.96 16.50 -9.26
C THR A 79 0.48 16.80 -9.44
N LYS A 80 -0.40 15.98 -8.90
CA LYS A 80 -1.86 16.14 -9.03
C LYS A 80 -2.40 17.19 -8.07
N GLU A 81 -3.01 18.22 -8.61
CA GLU A 81 -3.69 19.25 -7.81
C GLU A 81 -4.87 18.69 -7.00
N GLY A 82 -5.04 19.19 -5.78
CA GLY A 82 -6.19 18.91 -4.92
C GLY A 82 -6.16 17.57 -4.19
N TYR A 83 -5.51 16.57 -4.76
CA TYR A 83 -5.32 15.24 -4.18
C TYR A 83 -3.87 14.82 -4.38
N ILE A 84 -2.98 15.70 -4.06
CA ILE A 84 -1.56 15.63 -4.37
C ILE A 84 -1.00 14.28 -4.02
N ASN A 85 -1.47 13.77 -2.95
CA ASN A 85 -1.13 12.45 -2.57
C ASN A 85 -2.37 11.80 -2.00
N TYR A 86 -2.97 10.95 -2.75
CA TYR A 86 -3.99 10.06 -2.23
C TYR A 86 -3.45 9.29 -0.99
N TRP A 87 -2.15 9.27 -0.84
CA TRP A 87 -1.41 8.90 0.35
C TRP A 87 -1.36 10.08 1.31
N GLU A 88 -2.36 10.19 2.11
CA GLU A 88 -2.36 11.19 3.18
C GLU A 88 -1.14 10.97 4.06
N PRO A 89 -0.39 12.02 4.40
CA PRO A 89 0.87 11.90 5.12
C PRO A 89 0.81 11.07 6.41
N TRP A 90 -0.35 11.06 7.04
CA TRP A 90 -0.56 10.33 8.28
C TRP A 90 -0.68 8.80 8.13
N TYR A 91 -0.80 8.27 6.92
CA TYR A 91 -0.67 6.82 6.67
C TYR A 91 0.76 6.34 6.73
N LEU A 92 1.70 7.18 6.34
CA LEU A 92 3.12 6.86 6.27
C LEU A 92 3.98 7.83 7.09
N GLY A 93 3.38 8.66 7.91
CA GLY A 93 4.07 9.63 8.73
C GLY A 93 3.17 10.18 9.82
N TYR A 94 3.69 11.12 10.56
CA TYR A 94 2.94 11.85 11.57
C TYR A 94 2.33 13.10 10.95
N TYR A 95 1.04 13.30 11.16
CA TYR A 95 0.34 14.52 10.81
C TYR A 95 -0.23 15.15 12.09
N PRO A 96 0.19 16.35 12.47
CA PRO A 96 -0.21 16.93 13.75
C PRO A 96 -1.71 17.27 13.77
N PRO A 97 -2.36 17.23 14.95
CA PRO A 97 -3.69 17.78 15.09
C PRO A 97 -3.70 19.27 14.69
N PRO A 98 -4.85 19.79 14.22
CA PRO A 98 -6.20 19.21 14.33
C PRO A 98 -6.61 18.20 13.25
N TRP A 99 -5.72 17.62 12.48
CA TRP A 99 -6.03 16.64 11.40
C TRP A 99 -6.86 17.23 10.25
N GLU A 100 -6.94 18.54 10.20
CA GLU A 100 -7.66 19.25 9.14
C GLU A 100 -6.83 19.22 7.87
N ASN A 101 -7.52 19.16 6.73
CA ASN A 101 -6.88 19.40 5.44
C ASN A 101 -5.89 18.34 4.94
N THR A 102 -6.10 17.08 5.26
CA THR A 102 -5.29 15.98 4.67
C THR A 102 -5.37 15.94 3.13
N TRP A 103 -6.37 16.57 2.55
CA TRP A 103 -6.62 16.65 1.11
C TRP A 103 -6.13 17.95 0.48
N SER A 104 -5.47 18.82 1.24
CA SER A 104 -4.97 20.09 0.71
C SER A 104 -3.63 19.93 0.01
N LYS A 105 -3.41 20.84 -0.93
CA LYS A 105 -2.16 20.95 -1.69
C LYS A 105 -0.91 21.05 -0.80
N ASN A 106 -1.06 21.60 0.39
CA ASN A 106 0.02 21.83 1.34
C ASN A 106 0.06 20.78 2.47
N GLY A 107 -0.74 19.73 2.40
CA GLY A 107 -0.80 18.69 3.43
C GLY A 107 0.54 18.00 3.68
N HIS A 108 1.39 17.92 2.65
CA HIS A 108 2.71 17.30 2.76
C HIS A 108 3.71 18.11 3.57
N ASP A 109 3.62 19.44 3.53
CA ASP A 109 4.57 20.33 4.21
C ASP A 109 4.55 20.12 5.72
N TYR A 110 3.45 19.59 6.24
CA TYR A 110 3.28 19.31 7.66
C TYR A 110 3.58 17.86 8.03
N ALA A 111 3.78 16.99 7.05
CA ALA A 111 4.07 15.58 7.31
C ALA A 111 5.41 15.42 8.04
N LYS A 112 5.40 14.53 9.02
CA LYS A 112 6.58 14.13 9.79
C LYS A 112 6.72 12.61 9.72
N GLY A 113 7.88 12.11 10.10
CA GLY A 113 8.13 10.67 10.14
C GLY A 113 8.61 10.11 8.83
N ILE A 114 8.14 8.91 8.47
CA ILE A 114 8.74 8.12 7.38
C ILE A 114 8.43 8.68 5.99
N TYR A 115 7.22 9.22 5.76
CA TYR A 115 6.82 9.67 4.42
C TYR A 115 7.77 10.72 3.83
N PRO A 116 8.05 11.85 4.52
CA PRO A 116 8.99 12.84 4.01
C PRO A 116 10.39 12.27 3.78
N LYS A 117 10.81 11.33 4.63
CA LYS A 117 12.09 10.64 4.49
C LYS A 117 12.14 9.81 3.21
N LEU A 118 11.13 8.98 2.96
CA LEU A 118 11.02 8.17 1.74
C LEU A 118 11.09 9.05 0.49
N ARG A 119 10.33 10.14 0.46
CA ARG A 119 10.33 11.08 -0.66
C ARG A 119 11.69 11.72 -0.88
N LYS A 120 12.33 12.17 0.18
CA LYS A 120 13.67 12.79 0.11
C LYS A 120 14.74 11.80 -0.38
N GLU A 121 14.63 10.54 -0.02
CA GLU A 121 15.56 9.49 -0.40
C GLU A 121 15.24 8.86 -1.78
N GLY A 122 14.16 9.30 -2.43
CA GLY A 122 13.76 8.83 -3.75
C GLY A 122 13.02 7.47 -3.76
N TYR A 123 12.57 7.01 -2.61
CA TYR A 123 11.74 5.79 -2.53
C TYR A 123 10.31 6.06 -2.94
N ASP A 124 9.69 5.03 -3.50
CA ASP A 124 8.27 5.03 -3.85
C ASP A 124 7.69 3.62 -3.64
N LEU A 125 6.40 3.46 -3.89
CA LEU A 125 5.68 2.22 -3.62
C LEU A 125 6.08 1.05 -4.54
N HIS A 126 6.80 1.31 -5.62
CA HIS A 126 7.28 0.24 -6.51
C HIS A 126 8.22 -0.74 -5.78
N GLU A 127 8.97 -0.29 -4.76
CA GLU A 127 9.75 -1.21 -3.92
C GLU A 127 8.83 -2.14 -3.11
N LEU A 128 7.72 -1.61 -2.58
CA LEU A 128 6.73 -2.42 -1.87
C LEU A 128 6.11 -3.46 -2.79
N HIS A 129 5.74 -3.07 -4.02
CA HIS A 129 5.10 -3.98 -4.99
C HIS A 129 5.98 -5.20 -5.30
N THR A 130 7.29 -5.07 -5.29
CA THR A 130 8.21 -6.18 -5.58
C THR A 130 8.12 -7.32 -4.58
N LEU A 131 7.65 -7.05 -3.36
CA LEU A 131 7.41 -8.08 -2.35
C LEU A 131 6.27 -9.04 -2.72
N MET A 132 5.46 -8.69 -3.73
CA MET A 132 4.49 -9.63 -4.29
C MET A 132 5.12 -10.73 -5.14
N ALA A 133 6.26 -10.48 -5.76
CA ALA A 133 6.87 -11.47 -6.66
C ALA A 133 7.24 -12.77 -5.92
N PRO A 134 6.94 -13.95 -6.48
CA PRO A 134 6.32 -14.18 -7.80
C PRO A 134 4.78 -14.28 -7.76
N ARG A 135 4.13 -13.95 -6.66
CA ARG A 135 2.68 -14.07 -6.50
C ARG A 135 1.94 -13.10 -7.44
N PRO A 136 0.84 -13.55 -8.10
CA PRO A 136 0.12 -12.71 -9.04
C PRO A 136 -0.69 -11.62 -8.35
N PHE A 137 -0.76 -10.46 -8.99
CA PHE A 137 -1.67 -9.40 -8.58
C PHE A 137 -2.18 -8.57 -9.76
N LEU A 138 -3.34 -7.98 -9.54
CA LEU A 138 -4.01 -7.06 -10.45
C LEU A 138 -4.15 -5.69 -9.78
N VAL A 139 -3.79 -4.64 -10.48
CA VAL A 139 -4.22 -3.28 -10.14
C VAL A 139 -5.46 -2.97 -10.97
N SER A 140 -6.61 -2.88 -10.33
CA SER A 140 -7.80 -2.34 -10.98
C SER A 140 -7.75 -0.82 -10.85
N GLY A 141 -7.41 -0.16 -11.92
CA GLY A 141 -7.27 1.29 -11.95
C GLY A 141 -8.58 2.02 -11.71
N GLY A 142 -8.47 3.30 -11.42
CA GLY A 142 -9.59 4.18 -11.13
C GLY A 142 -9.18 5.64 -11.23
N TYR A 143 -9.74 6.47 -10.39
CA TYR A 143 -9.43 7.91 -10.38
C TYR A 143 -7.98 8.21 -9.95
N SER A 144 -7.50 7.49 -8.94
CA SER A 144 -6.14 7.68 -8.42
C SER A 144 -5.09 6.99 -9.27
N ASP A 145 -5.41 5.83 -9.81
CA ASP A 145 -4.51 5.03 -10.62
C ASP A 145 -4.99 4.99 -12.08
N GLY A 146 -4.75 6.08 -12.80
CA GLY A 146 -4.97 6.12 -14.25
C GLY A 146 -4.05 5.15 -15.00
N THR A 147 -4.41 4.86 -16.25
CA THR A 147 -3.69 3.89 -17.09
C THR A 147 -2.21 4.22 -17.31
N ASP A 148 -1.82 5.46 -17.19
CA ASP A 148 -0.44 5.92 -17.27
C ASP A 148 0.45 5.42 -16.12
N ARG A 149 -0.16 5.07 -14.99
CA ARG A 149 0.56 4.60 -13.80
C ARG A 149 1.06 3.16 -13.89
N TRP A 150 0.63 2.42 -14.91
CA TRP A 150 1.13 1.06 -15.12
C TRP A 150 2.67 1.00 -15.19
N ILE A 151 3.33 2.09 -15.54
CA ILE A 151 4.79 2.21 -15.59
C ILE A 151 5.43 1.87 -14.25
N ALA A 152 4.78 2.20 -13.13
CA ALA A 152 5.26 1.87 -11.79
C ALA A 152 5.33 0.35 -11.53
N LEU A 153 4.59 -0.44 -12.30
CA LEU A 153 4.59 -1.90 -12.19
C LEU A 153 5.77 -2.55 -12.94
N ASN A 154 6.46 -1.82 -13.82
CA ASN A 154 7.57 -2.35 -14.61
C ASN A 154 8.69 -2.91 -13.73
N HIS A 155 8.92 -2.32 -12.57
CA HIS A 155 9.93 -2.80 -11.63
C HIS A 155 9.58 -4.22 -11.16
N THR A 156 8.37 -4.44 -10.69
CA THR A 156 7.91 -5.78 -10.26
C THR A 156 7.82 -6.76 -11.43
N ILE A 157 7.44 -6.30 -12.63
CA ILE A 157 7.47 -7.14 -13.85
C ILE A 157 8.89 -7.61 -14.13
N ALA A 158 9.89 -6.73 -14.01
CA ALA A 158 11.28 -7.09 -14.21
C ALA A 158 11.75 -8.12 -13.16
N VAL A 159 11.39 -7.94 -11.89
CA VAL A 159 11.70 -8.91 -10.83
C VAL A 159 11.06 -10.28 -11.12
N ASN A 160 9.79 -10.32 -11.53
CA ASN A 160 9.13 -11.56 -11.91
C ASN A 160 9.88 -12.26 -13.06
N ARG A 161 10.32 -11.52 -14.08
CA ARG A 161 11.11 -12.09 -15.19
C ARG A 161 12.43 -12.68 -14.75
N LEU A 162 13.14 -12.02 -13.83
CA LEU A 162 14.37 -12.54 -13.23
C LEU A 162 14.13 -13.85 -12.48
N LEU A 163 12.97 -14.00 -11.85
CA LEU A 163 12.55 -15.22 -11.17
C LEU A 163 11.99 -16.30 -12.12
N GLY A 164 11.92 -16.05 -13.42
CA GLY A 164 11.41 -16.99 -14.42
C GLY A 164 9.88 -16.95 -14.60
N TYR A 165 9.19 -15.99 -14.03
CA TYR A 165 7.72 -15.86 -14.12
C TYR A 165 7.31 -14.79 -15.12
N ARG A 166 6.15 -15.02 -15.75
CA ARG A 166 5.53 -14.08 -16.70
C ARG A 166 4.04 -13.94 -16.39
N ASN A 167 3.49 -12.78 -16.73
CA ASN A 167 2.05 -12.51 -16.61
C ASN A 167 1.47 -12.55 -15.18
N ASN A 168 2.31 -12.31 -14.17
CA ASN A 168 1.88 -12.28 -12.77
C ASN A 168 1.49 -10.86 -12.30
N VAL A 169 1.64 -9.87 -13.15
CA VAL A 169 1.30 -8.46 -12.87
C VAL A 169 0.44 -7.94 -14.00
N ALA A 170 -0.70 -7.36 -13.65
CA ALA A 170 -1.63 -6.76 -14.60
C ALA A 170 -2.22 -5.46 -14.05
N MET A 171 -2.67 -4.58 -14.96
CA MET A 171 -3.44 -3.38 -14.68
C MET A 171 -4.54 -3.23 -15.74
#